data_0b2643a3fa31cca0a46e4c7bb62ede66
#
_entry.id   0b2643a3fa31cca0a46e4c7bb62ede66
#
_cell.length_a   1.000
_cell.length_b   1.000
_cell.length_c   1.000
_cell.angle_alpha   90.00
_cell.angle_beta   90.00
_cell.angle_gamma   90.00
#
_symmetry.space_group_name_H-M   'P 1'
#
loop_
_entity.id
_entity.type
_entity.pdbx_description
1 polymer ?
#
loop_
_entity_poly.entity_id
_entity_poly.type
_entity_poly.pdbx_seq_one_letter_code
_entity_poly.pdbx_strand_id
1 'polypeptide(L)'
;MTFQQSLTIDELIQLIGHPLTVKGDSSLKVTGINELHSIQKGNLTFVDNEKYFNRILQSDASAILINNAEVECPEGKVLLITEDPLLDYITVVKHFTHFTPQDTPIHPSAVIGKRTIIQPLVFIGENVRIGKNCIIHSNVSIYADTVIGDNLVIHSNSTIGADACYFQKRPDGWLKLTSCGDTYIGNDVEIGCNCCIDRGVSGTTYIGDGTVFDNLVQVGHDTHIGKRTLLGAQCGVAGCTYIDDDCKIWAKAAVNKDLYIAKGTVLLACSAIDKDVKEEGKTLFGMPAGDAPQRWREMAMMRKLPDLFRELEEIKKKLSC
;
A
#
# COMPACT_ATOMS: atom_id res chain seq x y z
N MET A 1 5.32 11.91 3.44
CA MET A 1 6.69 12.52 3.45
C MET A 1 6.66 13.84 4.23
N THR A 2 7.65 14.08 5.10
CA THR A 2 7.82 15.35 5.84
C THR A 2 8.94 16.15 5.20
N PHE A 3 8.74 17.46 5.00
CA PHE A 3 9.76 18.32 4.43
C PHE A 3 10.82 18.69 5.50
N GLN A 4 12.07 18.85 5.09
CA GLN A 4 13.14 19.33 5.97
C GLN A 4 12.88 20.79 6.41
N GLN A 5 12.29 21.59 5.55
CA GLN A 5 11.88 22.96 5.79
C GLN A 5 10.45 23.19 5.31
N SER A 6 9.63 23.85 6.14
CA SER A 6 8.26 24.18 5.74
C SER A 6 8.22 25.18 4.58
N LEU A 7 7.27 25.01 3.68
CA LEU A 7 6.99 25.93 2.55
C LEU A 7 5.84 26.87 2.91
N THR A 8 5.93 28.11 2.53
CA THR A 8 4.79 29.03 2.42
C THR A 8 3.92 28.66 1.22
N ILE A 9 2.70 29.16 1.18
CA ILE A 9 1.80 28.95 0.03
C ILE A 9 2.38 29.56 -1.25
N ASP A 10 3.03 30.73 -1.17
CA ASP A 10 3.67 31.37 -2.34
C ASP A 10 4.86 30.55 -2.88
N GLU A 11 5.72 30.02 -1.98
CA GLU A 11 6.80 29.11 -2.38
C GLU A 11 6.28 27.84 -3.02
N LEU A 12 5.17 27.29 -2.52
CA LEU A 12 4.52 26.12 -3.09
C LEU A 12 3.97 26.40 -4.50
N ILE A 13 3.31 27.54 -4.71
CA ILE A 13 2.82 27.98 -6.03
C ILE A 13 3.99 28.20 -6.99
N GLN A 14 5.06 28.82 -6.53
CA GLN A 14 6.28 29.01 -7.35
C GLN A 14 6.90 27.68 -7.76
N LEU A 15 6.91 26.68 -6.86
CA LEU A 15 7.41 25.34 -7.15
C LEU A 15 6.53 24.61 -8.18
N ILE A 16 5.21 24.74 -8.09
CA ILE A 16 4.27 24.18 -9.07
C ILE A 16 4.46 24.80 -10.45
N GLY A 17 4.85 26.08 -10.51
CA GLY A 17 5.32 26.73 -11.74
C GLY A 17 4.23 27.38 -12.61
N HIS A 18 2.99 27.47 -12.12
CA HIS A 18 1.89 28.22 -12.77
C HIS A 18 0.96 28.87 -11.72
N PRO A 19 0.20 29.90 -12.09
CA PRO A 19 -0.72 30.58 -11.18
C PRO A 19 -1.85 29.66 -10.71
N LEU A 20 -2.14 29.70 -9.41
CA LEU A 20 -3.26 29.02 -8.78
C LEU A 20 -4.21 30.03 -8.14
N THR A 21 -5.52 29.73 -8.11
CA THR A 21 -6.46 30.52 -7.32
C THR A 21 -6.43 30.01 -5.88
N VAL A 22 -6.14 30.92 -4.94
CA VAL A 22 -6.04 30.60 -3.51
C VAL A 22 -7.32 30.99 -2.79
N LYS A 23 -7.91 30.07 -2.02
CA LYS A 23 -9.03 30.31 -1.10
C LYS A 23 -8.66 29.89 0.31
N GLY A 24 -8.99 30.70 1.31
CA GLY A 24 -8.73 30.41 2.71
C GLY A 24 -7.45 31.07 3.24
N ASP A 25 -6.81 30.46 4.24
CA ASP A 25 -5.69 31.08 4.97
C ASP A 25 -4.35 30.86 4.26
N SER A 26 -3.93 31.86 3.48
CA SER A 26 -2.65 31.84 2.76
C SER A 26 -1.42 32.00 3.69
N SER A 27 -1.60 32.30 4.97
CA SER A 27 -0.50 32.38 5.94
C SER A 27 -0.01 31.02 6.44
N LEU A 28 -0.75 29.96 6.16
CA LEU A 28 -0.39 28.59 6.52
C LEU A 28 0.92 28.16 5.88
N LYS A 29 1.64 27.30 6.60
CA LYS A 29 2.85 26.65 6.11
C LYS A 29 2.62 25.17 5.88
N VAL A 30 3.13 24.67 4.76
CA VAL A 30 3.12 23.25 4.41
C VAL A 30 4.41 22.61 4.91
N THR A 31 4.25 21.58 5.74
CA THR A 31 5.36 20.85 6.38
C THR A 31 5.60 19.46 5.82
N GLY A 32 4.76 19.03 4.88
CA GLY A 32 4.86 17.71 4.26
C GLY A 32 3.78 17.50 3.21
N ILE A 33 3.81 16.33 2.61
CA ILE A 33 2.88 15.93 1.56
C ILE A 33 2.44 14.49 1.81
N ASN A 34 1.13 14.23 1.80
CA ASN A 34 0.58 12.90 2.01
C ASN A 34 -0.76 12.74 1.28
N GLU A 35 -1.05 11.50 0.90
CA GLU A 35 -2.38 11.09 0.44
C GLU A 35 -3.31 10.82 1.64
N LEU A 36 -4.60 10.66 1.34
CA LEU A 36 -5.70 10.57 2.33
C LEU A 36 -5.46 9.60 3.48
N HIS A 37 -4.74 8.50 3.26
CA HIS A 37 -4.49 7.47 4.29
C HIS A 37 -3.52 7.89 5.38
N SER A 38 -2.64 8.87 5.09
CA SER A 38 -1.53 9.28 5.96
C SER A 38 -1.51 10.78 6.23
N ILE A 39 -2.60 11.49 5.95
CA ILE A 39 -2.70 12.94 6.13
C ILE A 39 -2.52 13.33 7.60
N GLN A 40 -1.70 14.36 7.80
CA GLN A 40 -1.46 15.00 9.09
C GLN A 40 -1.60 16.52 8.95
N LYS A 41 -1.77 17.22 10.07
CA LYS A 41 -1.77 18.68 10.10
C LYS A 41 -0.48 19.23 9.52
N GLY A 42 -0.59 20.25 8.67
CA GLY A 42 0.54 20.82 7.93
C GLY A 42 0.79 20.16 6.58
N ASN A 43 0.08 19.07 6.22
CA ASN A 43 0.30 18.43 4.95
C ASN A 43 -0.45 19.10 3.78
N LEU A 44 0.19 19.03 2.61
CA LEU A 44 -0.42 19.17 1.31
C LEU A 44 -1.02 17.83 0.87
N THR A 45 -2.22 17.87 0.32
CA THR A 45 -2.86 16.74 -0.37
C THR A 45 -3.54 17.21 -1.65
N PHE A 46 -4.13 16.28 -2.40
CA PHE A 46 -4.89 16.59 -3.61
C PHE A 46 -6.22 15.86 -3.66
N VAL A 47 -7.16 16.39 -4.44
CA VAL A 47 -8.39 15.70 -4.82
C VAL A 47 -8.87 16.20 -6.19
N ASP A 48 -9.13 15.26 -7.10
CA ASP A 48 -9.61 15.50 -8.46
C ASP A 48 -10.96 14.83 -8.76
N ASN A 49 -11.49 14.03 -7.80
CA ASN A 49 -12.76 13.32 -7.93
C ASN A 49 -13.75 13.76 -6.86
N GLU A 50 -14.91 14.25 -7.27
CA GLU A 50 -15.98 14.78 -6.38
C GLU A 50 -16.41 13.81 -5.28
N LYS A 51 -16.36 12.52 -5.56
CA LYS A 51 -16.69 11.46 -4.57
C LYS A 51 -15.88 11.60 -3.27
N TYR A 52 -14.66 12.13 -3.36
CA TYR A 52 -13.71 12.24 -2.24
C TYR A 52 -13.62 13.65 -1.67
N PHE A 53 -14.27 14.68 -2.26
CA PHE A 53 -14.19 16.06 -1.80
C PHE A 53 -14.50 16.19 -0.31
N ASN A 54 -15.66 15.72 0.12
CA ASN A 54 -16.07 15.83 1.54
C ASN A 54 -15.06 15.17 2.48
N ARG A 55 -14.52 13.99 2.12
CA ARG A 55 -13.56 13.26 2.95
C ARG A 55 -12.23 14.02 3.07
N ILE A 56 -11.75 14.61 1.97
CA ILE A 56 -10.50 15.39 1.94
C ILE A 56 -10.67 16.72 2.66
N LEU A 57 -11.76 17.42 2.43
CA LEU A 57 -12.05 18.71 3.09
C LEU A 57 -12.17 18.57 4.62
N GLN A 58 -12.66 17.44 5.11
CA GLN A 58 -12.77 17.12 6.53
C GLN A 58 -11.50 16.47 7.12
N SER A 59 -10.49 16.14 6.30
CA SER A 59 -9.22 15.55 6.77
C SER A 59 -8.38 16.57 7.55
N ASP A 60 -7.27 16.14 8.13
CA ASP A 60 -6.31 17.02 8.82
C ASP A 60 -5.38 17.80 7.87
N ALA A 61 -5.54 17.69 6.54
CA ALA A 61 -4.74 18.46 5.59
C ALA A 61 -4.87 19.96 5.82
N SER A 62 -3.76 20.66 5.75
CA SER A 62 -3.74 22.14 5.83
C SER A 62 -3.84 22.79 4.46
N ALA A 63 -3.27 22.19 3.42
CA ALA A 63 -3.35 22.65 2.04
C ALA A 63 -3.92 21.56 1.13
N ILE A 64 -4.82 21.93 0.21
CA ILE A 64 -5.51 20.98 -0.66
C ILE A 64 -5.49 21.50 -2.10
N LEU A 65 -4.86 20.76 -3.01
CA LEU A 65 -4.99 20.95 -4.45
C LEU A 65 -6.34 20.37 -4.89
N ILE A 66 -7.15 21.18 -5.58
CA ILE A 66 -8.51 20.79 -5.97
C ILE A 66 -8.92 21.41 -7.30
N ASN A 67 -9.71 20.69 -8.10
CA ASN A 67 -10.17 21.13 -9.43
C ASN A 67 -11.58 21.78 -9.43
N ASN A 68 -12.07 22.19 -8.28
CA ASN A 68 -13.40 22.81 -8.18
C ASN A 68 -13.33 24.14 -7.43
N ALA A 69 -13.61 25.23 -8.13
CA ALA A 69 -13.62 26.59 -7.58
C ALA A 69 -14.86 26.93 -6.74
N GLU A 70 -15.93 26.18 -6.86
CA GLU A 70 -17.20 26.45 -6.14
C GLU A 70 -17.19 25.92 -4.71
N VAL A 71 -16.23 25.06 -4.38
CA VAL A 71 -16.10 24.47 -3.04
C VAL A 71 -15.76 25.54 -2.01
N GLU A 72 -16.46 25.54 -0.89
CA GLU A 72 -16.12 26.39 0.26
C GLU A 72 -14.88 25.88 0.97
N CYS A 73 -13.98 26.80 1.33
CA CYS A 73 -12.78 26.45 2.08
C CYS A 73 -13.12 26.27 3.56
N PRO A 74 -12.86 25.10 4.16
CA PRO A 74 -13.05 24.92 5.60
C PRO A 74 -12.11 25.84 6.40
N GLU A 75 -12.53 26.23 7.61
CA GLU A 75 -11.73 27.03 8.53
C GLU A 75 -10.38 26.36 8.85
N GLY A 76 -9.31 27.13 8.88
CA GLY A 76 -7.95 26.65 9.18
C GLY A 76 -7.29 25.89 8.04
N LYS A 77 -7.82 26.00 6.79
CA LYS A 77 -7.25 25.37 5.60
C LYS A 77 -7.01 26.37 4.48
N VAL A 78 -6.28 25.92 3.46
CA VAL A 78 -6.14 26.64 2.20
C VAL A 78 -6.45 25.69 1.04
N LEU A 79 -7.28 26.15 0.10
CA LEU A 79 -7.53 25.47 -1.17
C LEU A 79 -6.70 26.12 -2.26
N LEU A 80 -5.98 25.30 -3.00
CA LEU A 80 -5.21 25.68 -4.19
C LEU A 80 -5.95 25.13 -5.41
N ILE A 81 -6.66 25.99 -6.10
CA ILE A 81 -7.54 25.59 -7.20
C ILE A 81 -6.71 25.52 -8.47
N THR A 82 -6.73 24.36 -9.10
CA THR A 82 -5.98 24.03 -10.31
C THR A 82 -6.78 23.13 -11.24
N GLU A 83 -6.44 23.06 -12.50
CA GLU A 83 -7.08 22.17 -13.47
C GLU A 83 -6.69 20.70 -13.27
N ASP A 84 -5.45 20.44 -12.82
CA ASP A 84 -4.92 19.10 -12.61
C ASP A 84 -4.24 18.94 -11.24
N PRO A 85 -5.01 18.73 -10.17
CA PRO A 85 -4.49 18.58 -8.81
C PRO A 85 -3.45 17.47 -8.64
N LEU A 86 -3.62 16.37 -9.36
CA LEU A 86 -2.68 15.25 -9.29
C LEU A 86 -1.34 15.59 -9.93
N LEU A 87 -1.34 16.25 -11.09
CA LEU A 87 -0.10 16.64 -11.77
C LEU A 87 0.70 17.64 -10.92
N ASP A 88 0.01 18.62 -10.31
CA ASP A 88 0.64 19.59 -9.42
C ASP A 88 1.19 18.93 -8.16
N TYR A 89 0.42 17.98 -7.56
CA TYR A 89 0.90 17.17 -6.45
C TYR A 89 2.17 16.39 -6.82
N ILE A 90 2.20 15.73 -7.99
CA ILE A 90 3.38 15.00 -8.49
C ILE A 90 4.56 15.96 -8.71
N THR A 91 4.29 17.17 -9.18
CA THR A 91 5.35 18.19 -9.39
C THR A 91 6.02 18.54 -8.07
N VAL A 92 5.23 18.73 -7.00
CA VAL A 92 5.77 18.97 -5.66
C VAL A 92 6.54 17.75 -5.16
N VAL A 93 5.98 16.54 -5.29
CA VAL A 93 6.69 15.31 -4.89
C VAL A 93 8.04 15.20 -5.60
N LYS A 94 8.08 15.38 -6.92
CA LYS A 94 9.31 15.26 -7.71
C LYS A 94 10.38 16.31 -7.35
N HIS A 95 10.00 17.44 -6.80
CA HIS A 95 10.96 18.42 -6.30
C HIS A 95 11.76 17.89 -5.11
N PHE A 96 11.14 17.09 -4.25
CA PHE A 96 11.76 16.53 -3.04
C PHE A 96 12.28 15.09 -3.23
N THR A 97 11.86 14.41 -4.31
CA THR A 97 12.26 13.04 -4.60
C THR A 97 12.85 12.97 -6.00
N HIS A 98 14.14 12.74 -6.09
CA HIS A 98 14.83 12.55 -7.37
C HIS A 98 15.70 11.31 -7.30
N PHE A 99 15.83 10.64 -8.42
CA PHE A 99 16.71 9.50 -8.53
C PHE A 99 18.17 9.95 -8.47
N THR A 100 18.89 9.47 -7.47
CA THR A 100 20.33 9.69 -7.34
C THR A 100 21.06 8.37 -7.66
N PRO A 101 21.90 8.34 -8.71
CA PRO A 101 22.73 7.17 -8.99
C PRO A 101 23.64 6.83 -7.81
N GLN A 102 23.80 5.55 -7.52
CA GLN A 102 24.66 5.02 -6.45
C GLN A 102 25.78 4.20 -7.04
N ASP A 103 27.04 4.52 -6.72
CA ASP A 103 28.23 3.88 -7.28
C ASP A 103 28.73 2.70 -6.45
N THR A 104 28.20 2.51 -5.24
CA THR A 104 28.61 1.45 -4.30
C THR A 104 27.45 0.53 -3.97
N PRO A 105 27.68 -0.77 -3.74
CA PRO A 105 26.62 -1.70 -3.38
C PRO A 105 25.88 -1.31 -2.09
N ILE A 106 26.56 -0.67 -1.14
CA ILE A 106 26.01 -0.18 0.13
C ILE A 106 26.24 1.32 0.20
N HIS A 107 25.15 2.10 0.30
CA HIS A 107 25.25 3.55 0.39
C HIS A 107 25.96 3.99 1.68
N PRO A 108 26.84 5.01 1.66
CA PRO A 108 27.58 5.48 2.83
C PRO A 108 26.73 5.93 4.01
N SER A 109 25.50 6.39 3.78
CA SER A 109 24.55 6.78 4.83
C SER A 109 23.82 5.60 5.50
N ALA A 110 23.97 4.38 4.95
CA ALA A 110 23.31 3.22 5.51
C ALA A 110 23.89 2.85 6.90
N VAL A 111 23.02 2.54 7.84
CA VAL A 111 23.37 2.14 9.19
C VAL A 111 23.04 0.66 9.39
N ILE A 112 24.07 -0.16 9.68
CA ILE A 112 23.93 -1.61 9.81
C ILE A 112 24.27 -2.02 11.23
N GLY A 113 23.34 -2.72 11.89
CA GLY A 113 23.49 -3.18 13.26
C GLY A 113 24.54 -4.28 13.43
N LYS A 114 25.01 -4.45 14.66
CA LYS A 114 26.04 -5.44 14.98
C LYS A 114 25.61 -6.87 14.65
N ARG A 115 26.54 -7.70 14.19
CA ARG A 115 26.34 -9.13 13.83
C ARG A 115 25.38 -9.36 12.66
N THR A 116 24.98 -8.34 11.95
CA THR A 116 24.24 -8.49 10.70
C THR A 116 25.16 -8.97 9.60
N ILE A 117 24.75 -10.02 8.89
CA ILE A 117 25.48 -10.67 7.80
C ILE A 117 24.87 -10.23 6.47
N ILE A 118 25.69 -9.70 5.59
CA ILE A 118 25.30 -9.29 4.24
C ILE A 118 26.08 -10.13 3.23
N GLN A 119 25.35 -10.88 2.41
CA GLN A 119 25.96 -11.72 1.36
C GLN A 119 26.37 -10.88 0.14
N PRO A 120 27.23 -11.39 -0.75
CA PRO A 120 27.61 -10.69 -1.98
C PRO A 120 26.39 -10.31 -2.85
N LEU A 121 26.54 -9.24 -3.64
CA LEU A 121 25.56 -8.73 -4.59
C LEU A 121 24.29 -8.17 -3.93
N VAL A 122 24.34 -7.81 -2.66
CA VAL A 122 23.28 -7.08 -1.99
C VAL A 122 23.41 -5.59 -2.30
N PHE A 123 22.29 -4.95 -2.66
CA PHE A 123 22.17 -3.50 -2.80
C PHE A 123 21.47 -2.92 -1.57
N ILE A 124 22.07 -1.89 -0.98
CA ILE A 124 21.50 -1.13 0.15
C ILE A 124 21.55 0.36 -0.18
N GLY A 125 20.37 0.96 -0.30
CA GLY A 125 20.16 2.34 -0.69
C GLY A 125 20.43 3.37 0.40
N GLU A 126 20.21 4.62 0.04
CA GLU A 126 20.39 5.78 0.91
C GLU A 126 19.48 5.70 2.15
N ASN A 127 19.99 6.17 3.30
CA ASN A 127 19.28 6.27 4.59
C ASN A 127 18.69 4.95 5.13
N VAL A 128 19.06 3.80 4.56
CA VAL A 128 18.60 2.49 5.05
C VAL A 128 19.14 2.24 6.45
N ARG A 129 18.29 1.76 7.34
CA ARG A 129 18.64 1.35 8.70
C ARG A 129 18.30 -0.11 8.91
N ILE A 130 19.29 -0.93 9.24
CA ILE A 130 19.14 -2.37 9.48
C ILE A 130 19.56 -2.65 10.92
N GLY A 131 18.70 -3.39 11.64
CA GLY A 131 18.94 -3.81 13.02
C GLY A 131 20.07 -4.82 13.16
N LYS A 132 20.16 -5.44 14.34
CA LYS A 132 21.20 -6.41 14.72
C LYS A 132 20.82 -7.83 14.34
N ASN A 133 21.81 -8.70 14.19
CA ASN A 133 21.66 -10.14 13.97
C ASN A 133 20.87 -10.50 12.71
N CYS A 134 20.75 -9.61 11.73
CA CYS A 134 20.04 -9.89 10.49
C CYS A 134 20.87 -10.75 9.54
N ILE A 135 20.21 -11.50 8.66
CA ILE A 135 20.84 -12.26 7.59
C ILE A 135 20.21 -11.82 6.26
N ILE A 136 21.02 -11.21 5.40
CA ILE A 136 20.61 -10.74 4.09
C ILE A 136 21.32 -11.56 3.04
N HIS A 137 20.55 -12.42 2.37
CA HIS A 137 21.09 -13.33 1.35
C HIS A 137 21.43 -12.58 0.04
N SER A 138 22.16 -13.26 -0.84
CA SER A 138 22.66 -12.69 -2.09
C SER A 138 21.54 -12.16 -3.00
N ASN A 139 21.85 -11.12 -3.79
CA ASN A 139 20.94 -10.46 -4.74
C ASN A 139 19.69 -9.81 -4.10
N VAL A 140 19.68 -9.53 -2.81
CA VAL A 140 18.63 -8.74 -2.16
C VAL A 140 18.87 -7.27 -2.47
N SER A 141 17.80 -6.54 -2.79
CA SER A 141 17.82 -5.08 -2.96
C SER A 141 16.95 -4.40 -1.91
N ILE A 142 17.56 -3.52 -1.11
CA ILE A 142 16.88 -2.71 -0.10
C ILE A 142 17.01 -1.24 -0.52
N TYR A 143 15.88 -0.65 -0.92
CA TYR A 143 15.85 0.72 -1.43
C TYR A 143 15.85 1.75 -0.30
N ALA A 144 16.10 3.00 -0.71
CA ALA A 144 16.26 4.14 0.21
C ALA A 144 15.12 4.29 1.22
N ASP A 145 15.45 4.88 2.39
CA ASP A 145 14.53 5.20 3.48
C ASP A 145 13.81 3.98 4.09
N THR A 146 14.36 2.77 3.89
CA THR A 146 13.84 1.54 4.51
C THR A 146 14.40 1.36 5.91
N VAL A 147 13.53 1.07 6.88
CA VAL A 147 13.89 0.75 8.26
C VAL A 147 13.58 -0.71 8.55
N ILE A 148 14.56 -1.45 9.04
CA ILE A 148 14.48 -2.88 9.36
C ILE A 148 14.89 -3.09 10.80
N GLY A 149 14.08 -3.84 11.56
CA GLY A 149 14.34 -4.23 12.94
C GLY A 149 15.43 -5.29 13.10
N ASP A 150 15.50 -5.87 14.29
CA ASP A 150 16.48 -6.89 14.67
C ASP A 150 16.06 -8.30 14.22
N ASN A 151 17.02 -9.21 14.04
CA ASN A 151 16.86 -10.65 13.76
C ASN A 151 16.12 -10.98 12.45
N LEU A 152 16.13 -10.06 11.47
CA LEU A 152 15.51 -10.30 10.16
C LEU A 152 16.29 -11.32 9.34
N VAL A 153 15.57 -12.16 8.58
CA VAL A 153 16.15 -12.99 7.51
C VAL A 153 15.48 -12.63 6.19
N ILE A 154 16.25 -12.23 5.19
CA ILE A 154 15.76 -12.02 3.81
C ILE A 154 16.48 -12.98 2.88
N HIS A 155 15.68 -13.81 2.19
CA HIS A 155 16.19 -14.75 1.20
C HIS A 155 16.42 -14.10 -0.17
N SER A 156 17.20 -14.79 -1.00
CA SER A 156 17.76 -14.27 -2.25
C SER A 156 16.71 -13.69 -3.23
N ASN A 157 17.15 -12.68 -3.97
CA ASN A 157 16.38 -11.99 -5.02
C ASN A 157 15.15 -11.21 -4.53
N SER A 158 14.96 -11.01 -3.22
CA SER A 158 13.86 -10.21 -2.72
C SER A 158 14.18 -8.72 -2.78
N THR A 159 13.15 -7.92 -3.05
CA THR A 159 13.24 -6.47 -3.23
C THR A 159 12.36 -5.77 -2.20
N ILE A 160 12.96 -4.86 -1.42
CA ILE A 160 12.30 -4.14 -0.35
C ILE A 160 12.34 -2.64 -0.64
N GLY A 161 11.20 -1.97 -0.56
CA GLY A 161 11.11 -0.52 -0.67
C GLY A 161 11.23 0.02 -2.10
N ALA A 162 10.96 -0.81 -3.12
CA ALA A 162 10.88 -0.33 -4.50
C ALA A 162 9.66 0.58 -4.72
N ASP A 163 9.71 1.39 -5.77
CA ASP A 163 8.61 2.26 -6.15
C ASP A 163 7.31 1.49 -6.40
N ALA A 164 6.21 2.05 -5.90
CA ALA A 164 4.88 1.52 -6.14
C ALA A 164 4.49 1.53 -7.63
N CYS A 165 3.74 0.53 -8.05
CA CYS A 165 3.08 0.51 -9.35
C CYS A 165 1.76 1.29 -9.27
N TYR A 166 1.84 2.63 -9.11
CA TYR A 166 0.69 3.50 -8.96
C TYR A 166 0.59 4.48 -10.14
N PHE A 167 -0.41 4.25 -11.00
CA PHE A 167 -0.60 5.00 -12.23
C PHE A 167 -2.06 5.43 -12.40
N GLN A 168 -2.26 6.66 -12.89
CA GLN A 168 -3.56 7.15 -13.34
C GLN A 168 -3.66 7.08 -14.85
N LYS A 169 -4.77 6.55 -15.38
CA LYS A 169 -5.05 6.55 -16.82
C LYS A 169 -5.35 7.98 -17.30
N ARG A 170 -4.63 8.42 -18.33
CA ARG A 170 -4.81 9.71 -19.03
C ARG A 170 -5.15 9.46 -20.49
N PRO A 171 -5.66 10.46 -21.22
CA PRO A 171 -5.97 10.31 -22.66
C PRO A 171 -4.75 9.90 -23.50
N ASP A 172 -3.57 10.39 -23.15
CA ASP A 172 -2.29 10.19 -23.84
C ASP A 172 -1.44 9.05 -23.25
N GLY A 173 -1.91 8.35 -22.19
CA GLY A 173 -1.15 7.24 -21.61
C GLY A 173 -1.38 7.01 -20.13
N TRP A 174 -0.31 6.75 -19.40
CA TRP A 174 -0.30 6.50 -17.97
C TRP A 174 0.57 7.54 -17.25
N LEU A 175 -0.03 8.29 -16.34
CA LEU A 175 0.69 9.19 -15.44
C LEU A 175 1.10 8.41 -14.18
N LYS A 176 2.41 8.30 -13.94
CA LYS A 176 2.94 7.66 -12.72
C LYS A 176 2.89 8.64 -11.56
N LEU A 177 2.30 8.22 -10.44
CA LEU A 177 2.45 8.89 -9.16
C LEU A 177 3.79 8.48 -8.53
N THR A 178 4.70 9.44 -8.37
CA THR A 178 6.02 9.19 -7.79
C THR A 178 5.90 8.86 -6.31
N SER A 179 6.50 7.75 -5.89
CA SER A 179 6.52 7.36 -4.47
C SER A 179 7.49 8.25 -3.68
N CYS A 180 7.04 8.71 -2.53
CA CYS A 180 7.83 9.52 -1.60
C CYS A 180 7.70 9.05 -0.13
N GLY A 181 6.98 7.96 0.08
CA GLY A 181 6.86 7.30 1.37
C GLY A 181 8.05 6.37 1.66
N ASP A 182 7.92 5.56 2.67
CA ASP A 182 8.98 4.68 3.17
C ASP A 182 8.50 3.23 3.40
N THR A 183 9.40 2.40 3.91
CA THR A 183 9.11 1.01 4.27
C THR A 183 9.65 0.73 5.67
N TYR A 184 8.81 0.14 6.51
CA TYR A 184 9.19 -0.32 7.84
C TYR A 184 8.98 -1.82 7.99
N ILE A 185 10.00 -2.54 8.44
CA ILE A 185 9.94 -3.97 8.76
C ILE A 185 10.34 -4.16 10.21
N GLY A 186 9.49 -4.83 10.98
CA GLY A 186 9.70 -5.10 12.41
C GLY A 186 10.80 -6.11 12.70
N ASN A 187 10.82 -6.57 13.95
CA ASN A 187 11.79 -7.56 14.43
C ASN A 187 11.34 -8.99 14.11
N ASP A 188 12.29 -9.93 14.07
CA ASP A 188 12.03 -11.37 13.94
C ASP A 188 11.19 -11.74 12.70
N VAL A 189 11.33 -10.96 11.60
CA VAL A 189 10.63 -11.17 10.34
C VAL A 189 11.46 -12.07 9.43
N GLU A 190 10.81 -13.00 8.73
CA GLU A 190 11.44 -13.81 7.68
C GLU A 190 10.77 -13.58 6.32
N ILE A 191 11.56 -13.28 5.30
CA ILE A 191 11.10 -12.98 3.93
C ILE A 191 11.70 -13.99 2.97
N GLY A 192 10.83 -14.79 2.33
CA GLY A 192 11.19 -15.79 1.33
C GLY A 192 11.88 -15.22 0.09
N CYS A 193 12.20 -16.10 -0.85
CA CYS A 193 12.88 -15.71 -2.10
C CYS A 193 11.91 -14.99 -3.06
N ASN A 194 12.46 -14.05 -3.86
CA ASN A 194 11.73 -13.34 -4.92
C ASN A 194 10.46 -12.62 -4.41
N CYS A 195 10.45 -12.17 -3.17
CA CYS A 195 9.39 -11.32 -2.65
C CYS A 195 9.61 -9.87 -3.07
N CYS A 196 8.50 -9.13 -3.24
CA CYS A 196 8.55 -7.71 -3.51
C CYS A 196 7.65 -6.96 -2.52
N ILE A 197 8.22 -6.01 -1.79
CA ILE A 197 7.51 -5.14 -0.85
C ILE A 197 7.73 -3.72 -1.33
N ASP A 198 6.66 -3.10 -1.85
CA ASP A 198 6.70 -1.74 -2.35
C ASP A 198 6.80 -0.74 -1.18
N ARG A 199 7.46 0.40 -1.40
CA ARG A 199 7.40 1.52 -0.46
C ARG A 199 6.04 2.19 -0.49
N GLY A 200 5.70 2.93 0.54
CA GLY A 200 4.52 3.79 0.51
C GLY A 200 4.59 4.80 -0.63
N VAL A 201 3.46 5.11 -1.25
CA VAL A 201 3.39 6.22 -2.22
C VAL A 201 3.64 7.53 -1.50
N SER A 202 3.00 7.74 -0.35
CA SER A 202 3.26 8.90 0.50
C SER A 202 3.38 8.54 1.99
N GLY A 203 2.80 7.43 2.43
CA GLY A 203 2.89 6.90 3.78
C GLY A 203 3.99 5.84 3.95
N THR A 204 3.77 4.91 4.86
CA THR A 204 4.69 3.82 5.19
C THR A 204 4.07 2.48 4.83
N THR A 205 4.75 1.65 4.05
CA THR A 205 4.42 0.23 3.99
C THR A 205 5.01 -0.44 5.22
N TYR A 206 4.15 -1.02 6.05
CA TYR A 206 4.50 -1.51 7.38
C TYR A 206 4.37 -3.02 7.48
N ILE A 207 5.40 -3.68 8.00
CA ILE A 207 5.41 -5.12 8.30
C ILE A 207 5.70 -5.30 9.81
N GLY A 208 4.75 -5.92 10.52
CA GLY A 208 4.83 -6.15 11.97
C GLY A 208 5.80 -7.27 12.37
N ASP A 209 6.19 -7.24 13.66
CA ASP A 209 7.14 -8.20 14.24
C ASP A 209 6.70 -9.66 14.05
N GLY A 210 7.63 -10.57 13.79
CA GLY A 210 7.40 -12.01 13.70
C GLY A 210 6.55 -12.44 12.50
N THR A 211 6.38 -11.58 11.50
CA THR A 211 5.65 -11.90 10.27
C THR A 211 6.54 -12.72 9.33
N VAL A 212 5.95 -13.72 8.68
CA VAL A 212 6.65 -14.67 7.82
C VAL A 212 6.07 -14.63 6.40
N PHE A 213 6.97 -14.50 5.43
CA PHE A 213 6.67 -14.53 4.01
C PHE A 213 7.27 -15.79 3.38
N ASP A 214 6.43 -16.56 2.71
CA ASP A 214 6.90 -17.59 1.79
C ASP A 214 7.38 -16.93 0.47
N ASN A 215 7.78 -17.71 -0.50
CA ASN A 215 8.40 -17.21 -1.73
C ASN A 215 7.38 -16.52 -2.67
N LEU A 216 7.86 -15.55 -3.47
CA LEU A 216 7.08 -14.88 -4.52
C LEU A 216 5.87 -14.09 -4.00
N VAL A 217 5.95 -13.55 -2.80
CA VAL A 217 4.89 -12.71 -2.23
C VAL A 217 5.05 -11.27 -2.72
N GLN A 218 3.92 -10.63 -3.12
CA GLN A 218 3.86 -9.20 -3.42
C GLN A 218 3.07 -8.46 -2.34
N VAL A 219 3.64 -7.40 -1.79
CA VAL A 219 2.96 -6.44 -0.91
C VAL A 219 2.99 -5.07 -1.58
N GLY A 220 1.80 -4.53 -1.86
CA GLY A 220 1.64 -3.21 -2.45
C GLY A 220 1.87 -2.08 -1.46
N HIS A 221 1.99 -0.89 -1.98
CA HIS A 221 2.31 0.35 -1.28
C HIS A 221 1.33 0.72 -0.16
N ASP A 222 1.79 1.44 0.85
CA ASP A 222 0.98 1.96 1.97
C ASP A 222 0.17 0.86 2.69
N THR A 223 0.59 -0.39 2.56
CA THR A 223 -0.05 -1.56 3.17
C THR A 223 0.47 -1.75 4.58
N HIS A 224 -0.43 -2.09 5.50
CA HIS A 224 -0.10 -2.49 6.86
C HIS A 224 -0.30 -3.99 7.03
N ILE A 225 0.76 -4.72 7.34
CA ILE A 225 0.71 -6.14 7.74
C ILE A 225 1.01 -6.20 9.23
N GLY A 226 0.06 -6.70 10.00
CA GLY A 226 0.16 -6.88 11.46
C GLY A 226 1.21 -7.92 11.86
N LYS A 227 1.40 -8.08 13.16
CA LYS A 227 2.39 -9.00 13.75
C LYS A 227 2.01 -10.45 13.56
N ARG A 228 3.02 -11.34 13.50
CA ARG A 228 2.83 -12.81 13.47
C ARG A 228 1.90 -13.28 12.36
N THR A 229 1.82 -12.52 11.29
CA THR A 229 1.03 -12.86 10.11
C THR A 229 1.85 -13.76 9.18
N LEU A 230 1.21 -14.74 8.55
CA LEU A 230 1.83 -15.63 7.56
C LEU A 230 1.27 -15.32 6.17
N LEU A 231 2.17 -15.06 5.23
CA LEU A 231 1.85 -14.89 3.82
C LEU A 231 2.45 -16.04 3.01
N GLY A 232 1.59 -16.93 2.51
CA GLY A 232 1.98 -18.10 1.72
C GLY A 232 2.47 -17.78 0.32
N ALA A 233 3.09 -18.74 -0.32
CA ALA A 233 3.74 -18.54 -1.62
C ALA A 233 2.80 -17.96 -2.69
N GLN A 234 3.32 -17.02 -3.46
CA GLN A 234 2.60 -16.38 -4.58
C GLN A 234 1.32 -15.64 -4.16
N CYS A 235 1.13 -15.29 -2.90
CA CYS A 235 0.03 -14.42 -2.56
C CYS A 235 0.34 -12.96 -2.90
N GLY A 236 -0.72 -12.18 -3.14
CA GLY A 236 -0.63 -10.77 -3.46
C GLY A 236 -1.55 -9.94 -2.55
N VAL A 237 -0.99 -8.92 -1.93
CA VAL A 237 -1.72 -7.92 -1.16
C VAL A 237 -1.62 -6.59 -1.89
N ALA A 238 -2.74 -6.07 -2.34
CA ALA A 238 -2.78 -4.80 -3.06
C ALA A 238 -2.63 -3.61 -2.10
N GLY A 239 -2.26 -2.46 -2.64
CA GLY A 239 -1.92 -1.27 -1.87
C GLY A 239 -3.02 -0.74 -0.97
N CYS A 240 -2.64 0.03 0.04
CA CYS A 240 -3.51 0.67 1.04
C CYS A 240 -4.37 -0.31 1.86
N THR A 241 -3.97 -1.57 1.94
CA THR A 241 -4.68 -2.62 2.68
C THR A 241 -4.16 -2.70 4.10
N TYR A 242 -5.07 -2.90 5.06
CA TYR A 242 -4.74 -3.14 6.46
C TYR A 242 -5.06 -4.57 6.84
N ILE A 243 -4.05 -5.37 7.10
CA ILE A 243 -4.16 -6.73 7.65
C ILE A 243 -3.71 -6.68 9.10
N ASP A 244 -4.60 -7.03 10.02
CA ASP A 244 -4.33 -7.03 11.46
C ASP A 244 -3.47 -8.25 11.88
N ASP A 245 -3.16 -8.35 13.16
CA ASP A 245 -2.29 -9.37 13.74
C ASP A 245 -2.77 -10.82 13.53
N ASP A 246 -1.86 -11.78 13.59
CA ASP A 246 -2.13 -13.22 13.67
C ASP A 246 -2.88 -13.81 12.46
N CYS A 247 -2.93 -13.10 11.31
CA CYS A 247 -3.59 -13.56 10.09
C CYS A 247 -2.77 -14.64 9.36
N LYS A 248 -3.48 -15.49 8.58
CA LYS A 248 -2.86 -16.52 7.72
C LYS A 248 -3.42 -16.41 6.31
N ILE A 249 -2.62 -15.91 5.40
CA ILE A 249 -2.96 -15.78 3.98
C ILE A 249 -2.23 -16.90 3.23
N TRP A 250 -2.96 -17.95 2.86
CA TRP A 250 -2.37 -19.13 2.24
C TRP A 250 -2.00 -18.91 0.77
N ALA A 251 -1.25 -19.86 0.21
CA ALA A 251 -0.64 -19.74 -1.12
C ALA A 251 -1.63 -19.34 -2.23
N LYS A 252 -1.17 -18.49 -3.17
CA LYS A 252 -1.94 -17.98 -4.31
C LYS A 252 -3.23 -17.23 -3.91
N ALA A 253 -3.32 -16.78 -2.69
CA ALA A 253 -4.43 -15.94 -2.27
C ALA A 253 -4.20 -14.48 -2.67
N ALA A 254 -5.30 -13.73 -2.88
CA ALA A 254 -5.25 -12.33 -3.24
C ALA A 254 -6.10 -11.49 -2.28
N VAL A 255 -5.58 -10.34 -1.88
CA VAL A 255 -6.30 -9.33 -1.09
C VAL A 255 -6.38 -8.06 -1.93
N ASN A 256 -7.61 -7.61 -2.22
CA ASN A 256 -7.83 -6.41 -3.02
C ASN A 256 -7.42 -5.16 -2.25
N LYS A 257 -7.28 -4.04 -2.97
CA LYS A 257 -6.81 -2.77 -2.41
C LYS A 257 -7.80 -2.14 -1.43
N ASP A 258 -7.27 -1.34 -0.51
CA ASP A 258 -8.05 -0.45 0.37
C ASP A 258 -9.04 -1.21 1.28
N LEU A 259 -8.61 -2.39 1.77
CA LEU A 259 -9.42 -3.27 2.62
C LEU A 259 -8.87 -3.34 4.04
N TYR A 260 -9.78 -3.60 4.98
CA TYR A 260 -9.47 -3.98 6.35
C TYR A 260 -9.73 -5.47 6.58
N ILE A 261 -8.71 -6.18 7.10
CA ILE A 261 -8.75 -7.61 7.41
C ILE A 261 -8.51 -7.77 8.91
N ALA A 262 -9.55 -8.17 9.64
CA ALA A 262 -9.52 -8.32 11.08
C ALA A 262 -8.57 -9.44 11.55
N LYS A 263 -8.10 -9.29 12.78
CA LYS A 263 -7.17 -10.17 13.46
C LYS A 263 -7.54 -11.66 13.38
N GLY A 264 -6.52 -12.50 13.19
CA GLY A 264 -6.67 -13.95 13.16
C GLY A 264 -7.41 -14.50 11.95
N THR A 265 -7.69 -13.67 10.93
CA THR A 265 -8.33 -14.12 9.69
C THR A 265 -7.46 -15.15 8.97
N VAL A 266 -8.09 -16.23 8.51
CA VAL A 266 -7.47 -17.25 7.67
C VAL A 266 -8.07 -17.19 6.26
N LEU A 267 -7.26 -16.84 5.28
CA LEU A 267 -7.64 -16.92 3.86
C LEU A 267 -7.04 -18.18 3.25
N LEU A 268 -7.89 -19.11 2.84
CA LEU A 268 -7.45 -20.38 2.27
C LEU A 268 -6.83 -20.20 0.88
N ALA A 269 -6.02 -21.17 0.47
CA ALA A 269 -5.30 -21.10 -0.79
C ALA A 269 -6.23 -20.87 -2.01
N CYS A 270 -5.72 -20.15 -3.00
CA CYS A 270 -6.44 -19.80 -4.23
C CYS A 270 -7.75 -19.02 -4.01
N SER A 271 -7.84 -18.27 -2.92
CA SER A 271 -9.00 -17.44 -2.60
C SER A 271 -8.71 -15.96 -2.79
N ALA A 272 -9.76 -15.14 -2.98
CA ALA A 272 -9.59 -13.69 -3.12
C ALA A 272 -10.60 -12.93 -2.25
N ILE A 273 -10.11 -11.93 -1.50
CA ILE A 273 -10.93 -11.01 -0.70
C ILE A 273 -11.18 -9.74 -1.51
N ASP A 274 -12.46 -9.35 -1.64
CA ASP A 274 -12.91 -8.15 -2.37
C ASP A 274 -13.64 -7.12 -1.50
N LYS A 275 -13.75 -7.37 -0.19
CA LYS A 275 -14.40 -6.50 0.79
C LYS A 275 -13.81 -6.69 2.18
N ASP A 276 -14.04 -5.71 3.07
CA ASP A 276 -13.60 -5.76 4.46
C ASP A 276 -14.01 -7.06 5.17
N VAL A 277 -13.09 -7.57 5.98
CA VAL A 277 -13.34 -8.65 6.94
C VAL A 277 -13.32 -8.04 8.33
N LYS A 278 -14.49 -7.77 8.91
CA LYS A 278 -14.61 -7.06 10.20
C LYS A 278 -14.65 -7.98 11.41
N GLU A 279 -14.93 -9.26 11.21
CA GLU A 279 -15.00 -10.25 12.29
C GLU A 279 -13.67 -10.98 12.42
N GLU A 280 -13.14 -11.01 13.64
CA GLU A 280 -11.90 -11.72 13.95
C GLU A 280 -12.01 -13.24 13.79
N GLY A 281 -10.89 -13.90 13.49
CA GLY A 281 -10.77 -15.37 13.45
C GLY A 281 -11.55 -16.05 12.33
N LYS A 282 -12.06 -15.30 11.34
CA LYS A 282 -12.80 -15.90 10.21
C LYS A 282 -11.89 -16.72 9.31
N THR A 283 -12.41 -17.86 8.85
CA THR A 283 -11.81 -18.63 7.77
C THR A 283 -12.61 -18.42 6.50
N LEU A 284 -11.93 -17.90 5.45
CA LEU A 284 -12.54 -17.53 4.18
C LEU A 284 -12.04 -18.42 3.06
N PHE A 285 -12.94 -18.72 2.10
CA PHE A 285 -12.62 -19.54 0.93
C PHE A 285 -13.36 -19.06 -0.32
N GLY A 286 -12.73 -19.22 -1.46
CA GLY A 286 -13.33 -19.00 -2.77
C GLY A 286 -12.97 -17.66 -3.41
N MET A 287 -13.61 -17.38 -4.54
CA MET A 287 -13.41 -16.17 -5.33
C MET A 287 -14.78 -15.66 -5.81
N PRO A 288 -15.30 -14.56 -5.27
CA PRO A 288 -14.80 -13.87 -4.09
C PRO A 288 -14.85 -14.76 -2.84
N ALA A 289 -13.95 -14.50 -1.88
CA ALA A 289 -13.87 -15.29 -0.66
C ALA A 289 -15.08 -15.02 0.25
N GLY A 290 -15.59 -16.10 0.84
CA GLY A 290 -16.66 -16.07 1.84
C GLY A 290 -16.34 -17.03 2.97
N ASP A 291 -17.25 -17.13 3.98
CA ASP A 291 -17.11 -18.09 5.08
C ASP A 291 -16.88 -19.50 4.54
N ALA A 292 -15.80 -20.17 4.98
CA ALA A 292 -15.37 -21.42 4.37
C ALA A 292 -16.40 -22.56 4.53
N PRO A 293 -17.02 -22.82 5.71
CA PRO A 293 -18.09 -23.78 5.86
C PRO A 293 -19.29 -23.51 4.95
N GLN A 294 -19.64 -22.23 4.75
CA GLN A 294 -20.72 -21.86 3.86
C GLN A 294 -20.35 -22.15 2.40
N ARG A 295 -19.16 -21.74 1.93
CA ARG A 295 -18.68 -21.98 0.57
C ARG A 295 -18.59 -23.46 0.23
N TRP A 296 -18.13 -24.29 1.15
CA TRP A 296 -18.10 -25.76 0.95
C TRP A 296 -19.49 -26.36 0.77
N ARG A 297 -20.48 -25.86 1.55
CA ARG A 297 -21.88 -26.28 1.36
C ARG A 297 -22.44 -25.86 0.01
N GLU A 298 -22.18 -24.61 -0.41
CA GLU A 298 -22.58 -24.11 -1.71
C GLU A 298 -21.96 -24.93 -2.86
N MET A 299 -20.67 -25.27 -2.77
CA MET A 299 -19.99 -26.11 -3.76
C MET A 299 -20.56 -27.54 -3.79
N ALA A 300 -20.90 -28.09 -2.65
CA ALA A 300 -21.54 -29.40 -2.59
C ALA A 300 -22.95 -29.40 -3.20
N MET A 301 -23.70 -28.30 -3.02
CA MET A 301 -25.00 -28.10 -3.66
C MET A 301 -24.86 -27.93 -5.18
N MET A 302 -23.89 -27.16 -5.65
CA MET A 302 -23.64 -26.98 -7.08
C MET A 302 -23.38 -28.31 -7.79
N ARG A 303 -22.72 -29.28 -7.14
CA ARG A 303 -22.50 -30.62 -7.72
C ARG A 303 -23.79 -31.41 -7.92
N LYS A 304 -24.87 -31.09 -7.20
CA LYS A 304 -26.19 -31.72 -7.32
C LYS A 304 -27.10 -31.04 -8.36
N LEU A 305 -26.73 -29.86 -8.87
CA LEU A 305 -27.57 -29.14 -9.83
C LEU A 305 -27.92 -29.96 -11.09
N PRO A 306 -27.00 -30.71 -11.74
CA PRO A 306 -27.36 -31.51 -12.91
C PRO A 306 -28.45 -32.55 -12.62
N ASP A 307 -28.46 -33.16 -11.47
CA ASP A 307 -29.48 -34.13 -11.06
C ASP A 307 -30.81 -33.42 -10.79
N LEU A 308 -30.78 -32.31 -10.10
CA LEU A 308 -31.96 -31.48 -9.81
C LEU A 308 -32.63 -30.99 -11.11
N PHE A 309 -31.86 -30.57 -12.11
CA PHE A 309 -32.40 -30.17 -13.41
C PHE A 309 -33.05 -31.34 -14.15
N ARG A 310 -32.50 -32.55 -14.07
CA ARG A 310 -33.11 -33.75 -14.67
C ARG A 310 -34.45 -34.07 -14.00
N GLU A 311 -34.51 -34.07 -12.67
CA GLU A 311 -35.75 -34.29 -11.90
C GLU A 311 -36.81 -33.23 -12.23
N LEU A 312 -36.42 -31.95 -12.35
CA LEU A 312 -37.34 -30.89 -12.77
C LEU A 312 -37.91 -31.10 -14.18
N GLU A 313 -37.11 -31.55 -15.12
CA GLU A 313 -37.59 -31.87 -16.47
C GLU A 313 -38.55 -33.05 -16.50
N GLU A 314 -38.31 -34.08 -15.71
CA GLU A 314 -39.23 -35.21 -15.52
C GLU A 314 -40.56 -34.80 -14.93
N ILE A 315 -40.53 -33.93 -13.88
CA ILE A 315 -41.74 -33.37 -13.26
C ILE A 315 -42.52 -32.53 -14.26
N LYS A 316 -41.87 -31.66 -15.03
CA LYS A 316 -42.52 -30.87 -16.09
C LYS A 316 -43.19 -31.75 -17.15
N LYS A 317 -42.56 -32.84 -17.59
CA LYS A 317 -43.16 -33.80 -18.52
C LYS A 317 -44.43 -34.45 -17.95
N LYS A 318 -44.41 -34.81 -16.65
CA LYS A 318 -45.56 -35.41 -15.98
C LYS A 318 -46.73 -34.43 -15.74
N LEU A 319 -46.46 -33.14 -15.63
CA LEU A 319 -47.50 -32.10 -15.45
C LEU A 319 -48.06 -31.59 -16.81
N SER A 320 -47.40 -31.87 -17.92
CA SER A 320 -47.81 -31.46 -19.25
C SER A 320 -48.62 -32.55 -20.01
N CYS A 321 -48.86 -33.69 -19.37
CA CYS A 321 -49.81 -34.75 -19.79
C CYS A 321 -51.08 -34.71 -18.94
#